data_d4aa8e82054884341fd0b9213e384993
#
_entry.id   d4aa8e82054884341fd0b9213e384993
#
_cell.length_a   1.000
_cell.length_b   1.000
_cell.length_c   1.000
_cell.angle_alpha   90.00
_cell.angle_beta   90.00
_cell.angle_gamma   90.00
#
_symmetry.space_group_name_H-M   'P 1'
#
loop_
_entity.id
_entity.type
_entity.pdbx_description
1 polymer ?
#
loop_
_entity_poly.entity_id
_entity_poly.type
_entity_poly.pdbx_seq_one_letter_code
_entity_poly.pdbx_strand_id
1 'polypeptide(L)'
;MTNKSEFEPKALHAGGDDLPELELTDEDILDAMQHIAGFIDISTADFKEIYHLAHRHALKRLFGSVRAGTLMRVGIEPLQPEMRLEQAAATMAKQGLKSLPVVGSDGFVIGMLTETDFLRRLKADTFLELLLQLINDVNGFSHRCHETPVSEAMISTPVTIGEQAGFFQIIKAFHQHEGRSMPVVDIDGHLRGLLLRKDFIEAFHLEDLL
;
A
#
# COMPACT_ATOMS: atom_id res chain seq x y z
N MET A 1 1.40 -37.74 -18.92
CA MET A 1 1.51 -36.48 -19.67
C MET A 1 0.32 -35.63 -19.27
N THR A 2 0.48 -34.83 -18.22
CA THR A 2 -0.56 -33.98 -17.63
C THR A 2 -0.30 -32.55 -18.09
N ASN A 3 -1.20 -32.05 -18.91
CA ASN A 3 -1.16 -30.70 -19.47
C ASN A 3 -1.60 -29.72 -18.35
N LYS A 4 -0.64 -28.99 -17.79
CA LYS A 4 -0.90 -27.83 -16.95
C LYS A 4 -1.21 -26.67 -17.88
N SER A 5 -2.48 -26.27 -17.97
CA SER A 5 -2.82 -24.97 -18.52
C SER A 5 -2.34 -23.90 -17.57
N GLU A 6 -1.29 -23.19 -17.98
CA GLU A 6 -0.84 -21.97 -17.32
C GLU A 6 -1.91 -20.88 -17.48
N PHE A 7 -2.52 -20.52 -16.37
CA PHE A 7 -3.37 -19.35 -16.28
C PHE A 7 -2.43 -18.13 -16.17
N GLU A 8 -2.11 -17.52 -17.31
CA GLU A 8 -1.45 -16.21 -17.32
C GLU A 8 -2.52 -15.12 -17.07
N PRO A 9 -2.43 -14.37 -15.97
CA PRO A 9 -3.29 -13.20 -15.80
C PRO A 9 -2.86 -12.12 -16.80
N LYS A 10 -3.71 -11.85 -17.78
CA LYS A 10 -3.54 -10.74 -18.72
C LYS A 10 -3.42 -9.43 -17.96
N ALA A 11 -2.34 -8.70 -18.24
CA ALA A 11 -1.99 -7.43 -17.62
C ALA A 11 -3.16 -6.43 -17.63
N LEU A 12 -3.51 -5.90 -16.45
CA LEU A 12 -4.37 -4.74 -16.30
C LEU A 12 -3.74 -3.56 -17.04
N HIS A 13 -4.39 -3.05 -18.05
CA HIS A 13 -3.98 -1.84 -18.73
C HIS A 13 -4.25 -0.63 -17.82
N ALA A 14 -3.18 0.01 -17.38
CA ALA A 14 -3.22 1.21 -16.55
C ALA A 14 -3.43 2.44 -17.44
N GLY A 15 -4.64 2.93 -17.46
CA GLY A 15 -4.95 4.25 -18.00
C GLY A 15 -6.05 4.89 -17.17
N GLY A 16 -5.74 5.98 -16.46
CA GLY A 16 -6.67 6.89 -15.76
C GLY A 16 -7.71 6.21 -14.88
N ASP A 17 -8.30 6.75 -13.90
CA ASP A 17 -9.41 6.34 -13.00
C ASP A 17 -10.15 4.99 -13.28
N ASP A 18 -9.52 4.04 -14.00
CA ASP A 18 -10.11 2.78 -14.43
C ASP A 18 -10.23 1.82 -13.26
N LEU A 19 -11.48 1.63 -12.87
CA LEU A 19 -11.92 0.60 -11.94
C LEU A 19 -11.55 -0.77 -12.51
N PRO A 20 -11.13 -1.75 -11.68
CA PRO A 20 -10.97 -3.13 -12.15
C PRO A 20 -12.33 -3.62 -12.66
N GLU A 21 -12.45 -3.75 -13.97
CA GLU A 21 -13.64 -4.30 -14.60
C GLU A 21 -13.39 -5.79 -14.95
N LEU A 22 -14.36 -6.62 -14.65
CA LEU A 22 -14.39 -7.96 -15.19
C LEU A 22 -14.76 -7.85 -16.68
N GLU A 23 -13.82 -8.23 -17.56
CA GLU A 23 -14.06 -8.21 -19.00
C GLU A 23 -14.98 -9.39 -19.38
N LEU A 24 -16.26 -9.10 -19.58
CA LEU A 24 -17.22 -10.11 -20.03
C LEU A 24 -17.06 -10.39 -21.53
N THR A 25 -16.94 -11.66 -21.88
CA THR A 25 -16.99 -12.09 -23.27
C THR A 25 -18.44 -12.13 -23.79
N ASP A 26 -18.62 -12.14 -25.12
CA ASP A 26 -19.95 -12.28 -25.67
C ASP A 26 -20.58 -13.64 -25.30
N GLU A 27 -19.77 -14.70 -25.12
CA GLU A 27 -20.20 -16.01 -24.66
C GLU A 27 -20.77 -15.97 -23.24
N ASP A 28 -20.11 -15.29 -22.30
CA ASP A 28 -20.60 -15.12 -20.92
C ASP A 28 -21.96 -14.42 -20.89
N ILE A 29 -22.12 -13.42 -21.77
CA ILE A 29 -23.37 -12.65 -21.87
C ILE A 29 -24.48 -13.50 -22.45
N LEU A 30 -24.23 -14.22 -23.54
CA LEU A 30 -25.21 -15.09 -24.19
C LEU A 30 -25.65 -16.23 -23.24
N ASP A 31 -24.71 -16.81 -22.50
CA ASP A 31 -25.04 -17.82 -21.50
C ASP A 31 -25.92 -17.23 -20.37
N ALA A 32 -25.56 -16.06 -19.83
CA ALA A 32 -26.37 -15.37 -18.83
C ALA A 32 -27.79 -15.06 -19.36
N MET A 33 -27.90 -14.57 -20.59
CA MET A 33 -29.20 -14.26 -21.20
C MET A 33 -30.10 -15.50 -21.36
N GLN A 34 -29.54 -16.70 -21.64
CA GLN A 34 -30.30 -17.97 -21.73
C GLN A 34 -30.91 -18.40 -20.39
N HIS A 35 -30.32 -17.99 -19.27
CA HIS A 35 -30.80 -18.30 -17.92
C HIS A 35 -31.90 -17.36 -17.42
N ILE A 36 -32.18 -16.27 -18.14
CA ILE A 36 -33.26 -15.34 -17.77
C ILE A 36 -34.57 -15.85 -18.35
N ALA A 37 -35.57 -16.08 -17.47
CA ALA A 37 -36.90 -16.50 -17.90
C ALA A 37 -37.62 -15.35 -18.64
N GLY A 38 -37.87 -15.54 -19.94
CA GLY A 38 -38.58 -14.58 -20.79
C GLY A 38 -37.77 -14.15 -22.00
N PHE A 39 -38.41 -13.36 -22.88
CA PHE A 39 -37.74 -12.81 -24.06
C PHE A 39 -37.04 -11.50 -23.70
N ILE A 40 -35.75 -11.42 -23.98
CA ILE A 40 -34.93 -10.22 -23.79
C ILE A 40 -34.58 -9.66 -25.17
N ASP A 41 -35.07 -8.47 -25.48
CA ASP A 41 -34.84 -7.77 -26.74
C ASP A 41 -33.73 -6.70 -26.54
N ILE A 42 -32.52 -7.16 -26.25
CA ILE A 42 -31.32 -6.33 -26.17
C ILE A 42 -30.16 -7.04 -26.86
N SER A 43 -29.26 -6.26 -27.47
CA SER A 43 -28.04 -6.83 -28.05
C SER A 43 -26.99 -7.12 -26.96
N THR A 44 -25.98 -7.95 -27.24
CA THR A 44 -24.84 -8.18 -26.36
C THR A 44 -24.08 -6.88 -26.06
N ALA A 45 -24.03 -5.97 -27.04
CA ALA A 45 -23.39 -4.66 -26.87
C ALA A 45 -24.15 -3.77 -25.86
N ASP A 46 -25.48 -3.72 -25.95
CA ASP A 46 -26.31 -2.98 -24.99
C ASP A 46 -26.21 -3.59 -23.59
N PHE A 47 -26.15 -4.92 -23.49
CA PHE A 47 -25.96 -5.61 -22.21
C PHE A 47 -24.62 -5.25 -21.59
N LYS A 48 -23.53 -5.22 -22.35
CA LYS A 48 -22.20 -4.77 -21.87
C LYS A 48 -22.26 -3.35 -21.35
N GLU A 49 -22.90 -2.46 -22.08
CA GLU A 49 -23.02 -1.06 -21.63
C GLU A 49 -23.79 -0.95 -20.32
N ILE A 50 -24.91 -1.65 -20.19
CA ILE A 50 -25.71 -1.71 -18.94
C ILE A 50 -24.86 -2.28 -17.80
N TYR A 51 -24.14 -3.39 -18.04
CA TYR A 51 -23.26 -4.00 -17.04
C TYR A 51 -22.19 -3.01 -16.56
N HIS A 52 -21.48 -2.37 -17.47
CA HIS A 52 -20.42 -1.41 -17.12
C HIS A 52 -20.97 -0.21 -16.34
N LEU A 53 -22.14 0.30 -16.73
CA LEU A 53 -22.80 1.39 -16.00
C LEU A 53 -23.20 0.95 -14.59
N ALA A 54 -23.83 -0.23 -14.46
CA ALA A 54 -24.26 -0.76 -13.19
C ALA A 54 -23.07 -1.08 -12.28
N HIS A 55 -22.01 -1.68 -12.81
CA HIS A 55 -20.79 -2.01 -12.10
C HIS A 55 -20.09 -0.74 -11.57
N ARG A 56 -19.88 0.28 -12.42
CA ARG A 56 -19.32 1.57 -12.00
C ARG A 56 -20.15 2.24 -10.92
N HIS A 57 -21.48 2.21 -11.06
CA HIS A 57 -22.38 2.76 -10.05
C HIS A 57 -22.27 2.03 -8.70
N ALA A 58 -22.20 0.69 -8.74
CA ALA A 58 -22.02 -0.13 -7.55
C ALA A 58 -20.68 0.16 -6.84
N LEU A 59 -19.58 0.21 -7.59
CA LEU A 59 -18.26 0.53 -7.06
C LEU A 59 -18.20 1.96 -6.48
N LYS A 60 -18.78 2.94 -7.17
CA LYS A 60 -18.87 4.31 -6.66
C LYS A 60 -19.68 4.36 -5.35
N ARG A 61 -20.75 3.59 -5.25
CA ARG A 61 -21.55 3.52 -4.02
C ARG A 61 -20.80 2.89 -2.87
N LEU A 62 -20.04 1.81 -3.13
CA LEU A 62 -19.29 1.07 -2.11
C LEU A 62 -18.02 1.82 -1.66
N PHE A 63 -17.29 2.38 -2.59
CA PHE A 63 -15.94 2.91 -2.33
C PHE A 63 -15.80 4.42 -2.55
N GLY A 64 -16.82 5.09 -3.06
CA GLY A 64 -16.73 6.51 -3.45
C GLY A 64 -16.51 7.48 -2.30
N SER A 65 -16.82 7.09 -1.06
CA SER A 65 -16.58 7.89 0.14
C SER A 65 -15.21 7.64 0.78
N VAL A 66 -14.49 6.61 0.34
CA VAL A 66 -13.18 6.25 0.90
C VAL A 66 -12.15 7.30 0.57
N ARG A 67 -11.41 7.74 1.58
CA ARG A 67 -10.28 8.66 1.43
C ARG A 67 -9.11 8.19 2.29
N ALA A 68 -7.89 8.37 1.81
CA ALA A 68 -6.69 8.07 2.58
C ALA A 68 -6.66 8.81 3.92
N GLY A 69 -7.13 10.06 3.94
CA GLY A 69 -7.24 10.88 5.14
C GLY A 69 -8.19 10.33 6.21
N THR A 70 -9.21 9.54 5.82
CA THR A 70 -10.12 8.89 6.79
C THR A 70 -9.60 7.57 7.34
N LEU A 71 -8.67 6.92 6.63
CA LEU A 71 -8.10 5.62 6.99
C LEU A 71 -6.71 5.72 7.62
N MET A 72 -6.04 6.88 7.47
CA MET A 72 -4.71 7.07 8.00
C MET A 72 -4.72 7.15 9.53
N ARG A 73 -3.61 6.73 10.12
CA ARG A 73 -3.30 7.04 11.52
C ARG A 73 -2.79 8.46 11.63
N VAL A 74 -3.42 9.24 12.48
CA VAL A 74 -3.03 10.62 12.80
C VAL A 74 -2.22 10.68 14.09
N GLY A 75 -1.56 11.83 14.33
CA GLY A 75 -0.81 12.05 15.55
C GLY A 75 0.45 11.20 15.68
N ILE A 76 0.97 10.67 14.57
CA ILE A 76 2.26 10.00 14.54
C ILE A 76 3.38 11.02 14.76
N GLU A 77 4.38 10.61 15.52
CA GLU A 77 5.61 11.38 15.73
C GLU A 77 6.60 10.99 14.61
N PRO A 78 6.85 11.87 13.60
CA PRO A 78 7.78 11.55 12.52
C PRO A 78 9.21 11.57 13.00
N LEU A 79 10.11 10.95 12.23
CA LEU A 79 11.54 11.00 12.47
C LEU A 79 12.16 12.25 11.81
N GLN A 80 13.26 12.72 12.39
CA GLN A 80 14.09 13.76 11.80
C GLN A 80 15.32 13.11 11.13
N PRO A 81 15.84 13.66 10.02
CA PRO A 81 16.95 13.07 9.29
C PRO A 81 18.25 12.97 10.10
N GLU A 82 18.45 13.86 11.07
CA GLU A 82 19.63 13.91 11.95
C GLU A 82 19.51 12.96 13.16
N MET A 83 18.32 12.45 13.46
CA MET A 83 18.14 11.47 14.54
C MET A 83 19.07 10.28 14.36
N ARG A 84 19.55 9.70 15.46
CA ARG A 84 20.30 8.45 15.42
C ARG A 84 19.36 7.25 15.32
N LEU A 85 19.82 6.16 14.72
CA LEU A 85 19.00 4.95 14.54
C LEU A 85 18.45 4.42 15.87
N GLU A 86 19.19 4.53 16.96
CA GLU A 86 18.73 4.18 18.29
C GLU A 86 17.50 4.99 18.70
N GLN A 87 17.54 6.31 18.53
CA GLN A 87 16.40 7.19 18.84
C GLN A 87 15.19 6.87 17.95
N ALA A 88 15.46 6.62 16.66
CA ALA A 88 14.42 6.22 15.71
C ALA A 88 13.78 4.88 16.11
N ALA A 89 14.57 3.89 16.51
CA ALA A 89 14.06 2.60 16.98
C ALA A 89 13.21 2.76 18.25
N ALA A 90 13.64 3.59 19.20
CA ALA A 90 12.87 3.90 20.42
C ALA A 90 11.53 4.58 20.07
N THR A 91 11.54 5.53 19.13
CA THR A 91 10.32 6.23 18.66
C THR A 91 9.36 5.28 17.95
N MET A 92 9.86 4.40 17.08
CA MET A 92 9.08 3.37 16.40
C MET A 92 8.46 2.39 17.41
N ALA A 93 9.26 1.91 18.36
CA ALA A 93 8.80 0.98 19.41
C ALA A 93 7.74 1.61 20.33
N LYS A 94 7.93 2.87 20.76
CA LYS A 94 6.97 3.63 21.57
C LYS A 94 5.61 3.76 20.88
N GLN A 95 5.59 3.95 19.55
CA GLN A 95 4.39 4.08 18.77
C GLN A 95 3.81 2.74 18.28
N GLY A 96 4.51 1.63 18.47
CA GLY A 96 4.10 0.30 17.98
C GLY A 96 4.05 0.22 16.45
N LEU A 97 4.89 1.02 15.76
CA LEU A 97 4.93 1.13 14.31
C LEU A 97 6.24 0.53 13.77
N LYS A 98 6.13 -0.22 12.67
CA LYS A 98 7.27 -0.86 11.98
C LYS A 98 7.92 0.01 10.91
N SER A 99 7.41 1.21 10.76
CA SER A 99 7.91 2.20 9.81
C SER A 99 7.40 3.58 10.20
N LEU A 100 8.23 4.60 10.03
CA LEU A 100 7.87 5.99 10.26
C LEU A 100 8.37 6.87 9.11
N PRO A 101 7.59 7.91 8.74
CA PRO A 101 8.05 8.92 7.81
C PRO A 101 9.15 9.76 8.42
N VAL A 102 10.07 10.18 7.58
CA VAL A 102 11.12 11.14 7.91
C VAL A 102 10.75 12.48 7.30
N VAL A 103 10.72 13.52 8.12
CA VAL A 103 10.34 14.87 7.68
C VAL A 103 11.52 15.83 7.81
N GLY A 104 11.61 16.74 6.86
CA GLY A 104 12.52 17.88 6.94
C GLY A 104 12.07 18.92 7.97
N SER A 105 12.92 19.91 8.22
CA SER A 105 12.61 21.04 9.12
C SER A 105 11.40 21.86 8.69
N ASP A 106 11.04 21.78 7.41
CA ASP A 106 9.90 22.42 6.78
C ASP A 106 8.61 21.59 6.84
N GLY A 107 8.67 20.37 7.42
CA GLY A 107 7.52 19.47 7.56
C GLY A 107 7.20 18.62 6.33
N PHE A 108 8.00 18.71 5.25
CA PHE A 108 7.86 17.87 4.07
C PHE A 108 8.38 16.46 4.32
N VAL A 109 7.71 15.48 3.75
CA VAL A 109 8.17 14.09 3.79
C VAL A 109 9.36 13.93 2.85
N ILE A 110 10.53 13.66 3.42
CA ILE A 110 11.81 13.49 2.69
C ILE A 110 12.29 12.05 2.67
N GLY A 111 11.69 11.17 3.46
CA GLY A 111 12.10 9.78 3.54
C GLY A 111 11.12 8.91 4.32
N MET A 112 11.45 7.63 4.36
CA MET A 112 10.74 6.60 5.14
C MET A 112 11.78 5.67 5.76
N LEU A 113 11.67 5.39 7.05
CA LEU A 113 12.50 4.41 7.74
C LEU A 113 11.63 3.23 8.16
N THR A 114 12.08 2.02 7.84
CA THR A 114 11.39 0.76 8.14
C THR A 114 12.25 -0.18 8.96
N GLU A 115 11.66 -1.20 9.62
CA GLU A 115 12.41 -2.26 10.28
C GLU A 115 13.44 -2.93 9.34
N THR A 116 13.10 -3.09 8.05
CA THR A 116 13.99 -3.68 7.05
C THR A 116 15.24 -2.83 6.79
N ASP A 117 15.11 -1.50 6.90
CA ASP A 117 16.24 -0.59 6.71
C ASP A 117 17.25 -0.70 7.86
N PHE A 118 16.78 -0.98 9.09
CA PHE A 118 17.67 -1.33 10.19
C PHE A 118 18.45 -2.61 9.90
N LEU A 119 17.78 -3.68 9.44
CA LEU A 119 18.43 -4.94 9.08
C LEU A 119 19.51 -4.70 8.03
N ARG A 120 19.17 -4.02 6.95
CA ARG A 120 20.09 -3.69 5.84
C ARG A 120 21.31 -2.89 6.34
N ARG A 121 21.06 -1.86 7.15
CA ARG A 121 22.15 -1.03 7.68
C ARG A 121 23.07 -1.79 8.64
N LEU A 122 22.51 -2.71 9.40
CA LEU A 122 23.23 -3.56 10.33
C LEU A 122 23.85 -4.80 9.64
N LYS A 123 23.75 -4.90 8.30
CA LYS A 123 24.28 -6.00 7.48
C LYS A 123 23.73 -7.38 7.88
N ALA A 124 22.43 -7.42 8.22
CA ALA A 124 21.69 -8.62 8.49
C ALA A 124 20.55 -8.75 7.48
N ASP A 125 20.39 -9.93 6.88
CA ASP A 125 19.28 -10.19 5.95
C ASP A 125 18.05 -10.72 6.68
N THR A 126 18.25 -11.25 7.89
CA THR A 126 17.20 -11.81 8.73
C THR A 126 17.31 -11.32 10.18
N PHE A 127 16.20 -11.41 10.90
CA PHE A 127 16.18 -11.14 12.35
C PHE A 127 17.09 -12.07 13.14
N LEU A 128 17.23 -13.35 12.72
CA LEU A 128 18.11 -14.30 13.38
C LEU A 128 19.60 -13.93 13.19
N GLU A 129 19.97 -13.48 12.01
CA GLU A 129 21.34 -12.96 11.77
C GLU A 129 21.62 -11.72 12.61
N LEU A 130 20.62 -10.81 12.74
CA LEU A 130 20.73 -9.66 13.62
C LEU A 130 20.99 -10.07 15.07
N LEU A 131 20.26 -11.07 15.59
CA LEU A 131 20.48 -11.61 16.93
C LEU A 131 21.87 -12.23 17.07
N LEU A 132 22.32 -12.99 16.10
CA LEU A 132 23.68 -13.58 16.09
C LEU A 132 24.77 -12.51 16.09
N GLN A 133 24.62 -11.44 15.30
CA GLN A 133 25.53 -10.30 15.32
C GLN A 133 25.54 -9.60 16.67
N LEU A 134 24.36 -9.37 17.27
CA LEU A 134 24.26 -8.77 18.60
C LEU A 134 24.97 -9.61 19.67
N ILE A 135 24.83 -10.94 19.63
CA ILE A 135 25.49 -11.86 20.57
C ILE A 135 27.02 -11.85 20.38
N ASN A 136 27.47 -11.82 19.13
CA ASN A 136 28.91 -11.93 18.80
C ASN A 136 29.67 -10.61 18.87
N ASP A 137 29.02 -9.48 18.62
CA ASP A 137 29.64 -8.13 18.56
C ASP A 137 28.69 -7.04 19.08
N VAL A 138 28.42 -7.06 20.38
CA VAL A 138 27.55 -6.06 21.05
C VAL A 138 28.10 -4.65 20.85
N ASN A 139 29.40 -4.46 20.94
CA ASN A 139 30.03 -3.13 20.87
C ASN A 139 29.94 -2.55 19.47
N GLY A 140 30.26 -3.31 18.43
CA GLY A 140 30.14 -2.86 17.05
C GLY A 140 28.69 -2.64 16.62
N PHE A 141 27.76 -3.46 17.11
CA PHE A 141 26.34 -3.26 16.91
C PHE A 141 25.86 -1.93 17.53
N SER A 142 26.17 -1.72 18.81
CA SER A 142 25.83 -0.49 19.54
C SER A 142 26.40 0.73 18.84
N HIS A 143 27.67 0.70 18.46
CA HIS A 143 28.35 1.78 17.76
C HIS A 143 27.63 2.16 16.44
N ARG A 144 27.28 1.17 15.62
CA ARG A 144 26.54 1.41 14.37
C ARG A 144 25.17 2.07 14.60
N CYS A 145 24.44 1.66 15.64
CA CYS A 145 23.15 2.26 15.98
C CYS A 145 23.27 3.69 16.50
N HIS A 146 24.32 3.98 17.27
CA HIS A 146 24.54 5.29 17.87
C HIS A 146 25.10 6.33 16.89
N GLU A 147 25.86 5.93 15.89
CA GLU A 147 26.52 6.86 14.98
C GLU A 147 25.79 7.08 13.66
N THR A 148 24.96 6.14 13.23
CA THR A 148 24.26 6.26 11.95
C THR A 148 23.05 7.19 12.09
N PRO A 149 22.98 8.30 11.34
CA PRO A 149 21.78 9.12 11.27
C PRO A 149 20.70 8.45 10.41
N VAL A 150 19.45 8.79 10.66
CA VAL A 150 18.28 8.29 9.91
C VAL A 150 18.44 8.56 8.42
N SER A 151 18.95 9.73 8.04
CA SER A 151 19.17 10.12 6.63
C SER A 151 20.05 9.16 5.83
N GLU A 152 20.94 8.42 6.48
CA GLU A 152 21.79 7.42 5.81
C GLU A 152 21.15 6.04 5.67
N ALA A 153 20.10 5.77 6.46
CA ALA A 153 19.43 4.47 6.48
C ALA A 153 18.06 4.48 5.78
N MET A 154 17.41 5.64 5.73
CA MET A 154 16.07 5.80 5.18
C MET A 154 15.99 5.57 3.66
N ILE A 155 14.80 5.23 3.18
CA ILE A 155 14.45 5.34 1.77
C ILE A 155 14.19 6.83 1.48
N SER A 156 15.00 7.45 0.61
CA SER A 156 14.96 8.90 0.34
C SER A 156 13.87 9.34 -0.66
N THR A 157 13.20 8.41 -1.32
CA THR A 157 12.10 8.67 -2.25
C THR A 157 10.91 7.79 -1.91
N PRO A 158 10.25 8.04 -0.76
CA PRO A 158 9.11 7.21 -0.37
C PRO A 158 7.91 7.46 -1.29
N VAL A 159 7.13 6.41 -1.53
CA VAL A 159 5.82 6.57 -2.15
C VAL A 159 4.91 7.22 -1.12
N THR A 160 4.35 8.37 -1.47
CA THR A 160 3.38 9.11 -0.66
C THR A 160 2.01 9.08 -1.33
N ILE A 161 0.96 9.35 -0.57
CA ILE A 161 -0.40 9.45 -1.09
C ILE A 161 -1.08 10.69 -0.53
N GLY A 162 -1.86 11.38 -1.36
CA GLY A 162 -2.62 12.55 -0.90
C GLY A 162 -3.78 12.16 0.01
N GLU A 163 -4.11 12.98 1.00
CA GLU A 163 -5.21 12.72 1.94
C GLU A 163 -6.59 12.55 1.26
N GLN A 164 -6.78 13.17 0.08
CA GLN A 164 -8.01 13.06 -0.70
C GLN A 164 -8.03 11.85 -1.65
N ALA A 165 -6.96 11.07 -1.70
CA ALA A 165 -6.87 9.90 -2.56
C ALA A 165 -7.96 8.87 -2.21
N GLY A 166 -8.66 8.39 -3.25
CA GLY A 166 -9.73 7.43 -3.14
C GLY A 166 -9.25 5.98 -3.10
N PHE A 167 -10.19 5.06 -2.93
CA PHE A 167 -9.95 3.62 -2.79
C PHE A 167 -9.01 3.04 -3.85
N PHE A 168 -9.27 3.30 -5.14
CA PHE A 168 -8.47 2.75 -6.22
C PHE A 168 -7.05 3.33 -6.30
N GLN A 169 -6.92 4.61 -5.97
CA GLN A 169 -5.61 5.25 -5.87
C GLN A 169 -4.77 4.62 -4.74
N ILE A 170 -5.42 4.29 -3.62
CA ILE A 170 -4.78 3.59 -2.49
C ILE A 170 -4.31 2.19 -2.91
N ILE A 171 -5.18 1.40 -3.58
CA ILE A 171 -4.81 0.07 -4.10
C ILE A 171 -3.63 0.17 -5.06
N LYS A 172 -3.71 1.08 -6.04
CA LYS A 172 -2.65 1.29 -7.03
C LYS A 172 -1.33 1.66 -6.36
N ALA A 173 -1.36 2.56 -5.37
CA ALA A 173 -0.18 2.95 -4.62
C ALA A 173 0.42 1.78 -3.84
N PHE A 174 -0.39 0.95 -3.16
CA PHE A 174 0.09 -0.24 -2.49
C PHE A 174 0.55 -1.35 -3.43
N HIS A 175 0.06 -1.40 -4.65
CA HIS A 175 0.54 -2.34 -5.66
C HIS A 175 1.91 -1.93 -6.21
N GLN A 176 2.14 -0.64 -6.41
CA GLN A 176 3.41 -0.10 -6.87
C GLN A 176 4.50 -0.07 -5.80
N HIS A 177 4.12 -0.25 -4.55
CA HIS A 177 4.97 -0.12 -3.38
C HIS A 177 4.91 -1.39 -2.53
N GLU A 178 6.03 -2.11 -2.43
CA GLU A 178 6.13 -3.34 -1.62
C GLU A 178 6.01 -3.09 -0.10
N GLY A 179 6.09 -1.83 0.32
CA GLY A 179 5.99 -1.43 1.72
C GLY A 179 4.64 -1.72 2.36
N ARG A 180 4.63 -1.81 3.68
CA ARG A 180 3.42 -2.08 4.49
C ARG A 180 2.69 -0.82 4.91
N SER A 181 3.25 0.35 4.59
CA SER A 181 2.69 1.66 4.96
C SER A 181 3.16 2.74 3.99
N MET A 182 2.39 3.82 3.89
CA MET A 182 2.71 5.01 3.10
C MET A 182 2.42 6.27 3.89
N PRO A 183 3.29 7.30 3.83
CA PRO A 183 2.96 8.62 4.34
C PRO A 183 1.77 9.21 3.58
N VAL A 184 0.83 9.79 4.32
CA VAL A 184 -0.27 10.57 3.76
C VAL A 184 0.11 12.04 3.88
N VAL A 185 -0.01 12.75 2.76
CA VAL A 185 0.38 14.17 2.68
C VAL A 185 -0.79 15.04 2.24
N ASP A 186 -0.74 16.32 2.59
CA ASP A 186 -1.65 17.31 2.05
C ASP A 186 -1.26 17.73 0.62
N ILE A 187 -1.97 18.72 0.08
CA ILE A 187 -1.73 19.22 -1.28
C ILE A 187 -0.36 19.88 -1.44
N ASP A 188 0.19 20.39 -0.36
CA ASP A 188 1.49 21.06 -0.35
C ASP A 188 2.65 20.07 -0.10
N GLY A 189 2.35 18.81 0.26
CA GLY A 189 3.33 17.75 0.53
C GLY A 189 3.73 17.59 2.00
N HIS A 190 3.07 18.27 2.93
CA HIS A 190 3.33 18.13 4.36
C HIS A 190 2.67 16.86 4.92
N LEU A 191 3.33 16.25 5.88
CA LEU A 191 2.84 15.04 6.53
C LEU A 191 1.52 15.28 7.26
N ARG A 192 0.50 14.45 6.96
CA ARG A 192 -0.80 14.43 7.65
C ARG A 192 -1.00 13.18 8.49
N GLY A 193 -0.41 12.06 8.07
CA GLY A 193 -0.54 10.80 8.79
C GLY A 193 0.18 9.65 8.09
N LEU A 194 -0.12 8.43 8.54
CA LEU A 194 0.46 7.20 8.00
C LEU A 194 -0.66 6.22 7.67
N LEU A 195 -0.75 5.80 6.42
CA LEU A 195 -1.68 4.77 5.98
C LEU A 195 -1.00 3.41 6.04
N LEU A 196 -1.56 2.48 6.83
CA LEU A 196 -1.07 1.12 6.92
C LEU A 196 -1.87 0.21 5.97
N ARG A 197 -1.18 -0.66 5.24
CA ARG A 197 -1.83 -1.65 4.37
C ARG A 197 -2.82 -2.53 5.14
N LYS A 198 -2.47 -2.97 6.35
CA LYS A 198 -3.35 -3.79 7.17
C LYS A 198 -4.64 -3.06 7.56
N ASP A 199 -4.55 -1.76 7.94
CA ASP A 199 -5.71 -0.99 8.36
C ASP A 199 -6.66 -0.76 7.16
N PHE A 200 -6.09 -0.62 5.94
CA PHE A 200 -6.85 -0.55 4.69
C PHE A 200 -7.57 -1.87 4.39
N ILE A 201 -6.87 -3.02 4.49
CA ILE A 201 -7.46 -4.35 4.24
C ILE A 201 -8.57 -4.62 5.27
N GLU A 202 -8.32 -4.38 6.55
CA GLU A 202 -9.27 -4.59 7.64
C GLU A 202 -10.54 -3.73 7.49
N ALA A 203 -10.40 -2.46 7.07
CA ALA A 203 -11.52 -1.56 6.88
C ALA A 203 -12.54 -2.04 5.83
N PHE A 204 -12.13 -2.90 4.91
CA PHE A 204 -12.98 -3.41 3.83
C PHE A 204 -13.25 -4.91 3.91
N HIS A 205 -12.86 -5.60 5.00
CA HIS A 205 -12.98 -7.05 5.14
C HIS A 205 -12.42 -7.82 3.93
N LEU A 206 -11.31 -7.31 3.36
CA LEU A 206 -10.68 -7.91 2.19
C LEU A 206 -9.82 -9.15 2.54
N GLU A 207 -9.77 -9.52 3.81
CA GLU A 207 -9.01 -10.70 4.30
C GLU A 207 -9.49 -11.99 3.64
N ASP A 208 -10.78 -12.08 3.31
CA ASP A 208 -11.39 -13.24 2.66
C ASP A 208 -11.19 -13.25 1.12
N LEU A 209 -10.59 -12.20 0.54
CA LEU A 209 -10.42 -12.04 -0.90
C LEU A 209 -8.95 -12.19 -1.37
N LEU A 210 -8.01 -12.36 -0.44
CA LEU A 210 -6.56 -12.50 -0.66
C LEU A 210 -6.02 -13.83 -0.13
#